data_34bc46d79742d28127e0a5cc996dd465
#
_entry.id   34bc46d79742d28127e0a5cc996dd465
#
_cell.length_a   1.000
_cell.length_b   1.000
_cell.length_c   1.000
_cell.angle_alpha   90.00
_cell.angle_beta   90.00
_cell.angle_gamma   90.00
#
_symmetry.space_group_name_H-M   'P 1'
#
loop_
_entity.id
_entity.type
_entity.pdbx_description
1 polymer ?
#
loop_
_entity_poly.entity_id
_entity_poly.type
_entity_poly.pdbx_seq_one_letter_code
_entity_poly.pdbx_strand_id
1 'polypeptide(L)'
;MTKIEQKLIKSKARVKEHAEVFTPDFIVKDMCDLIPDDVWEKIDSTFLEPACGTGNFLVEILARKYKRCKGVKDGLKALSSVVGVDIQQDNVDECKARLMAQFLEAFPKAQDNPTVILLATGILDNNIICDNTLDPQTPRLKSMGFTAIANVEKIRKRQTK
;
A
#
# COMPACT_ATOMS: atom_id res chain seq x y z
N MET A 1 9.26 27.34 4.78
CA MET A 1 8.85 25.98 4.34
C MET A 1 8.62 26.02 2.85
N THR A 2 9.33 25.21 2.10
CA THR A 2 9.14 25.10 0.65
C THR A 2 7.80 24.44 0.34
N LYS A 3 7.24 24.69 -0.84
CA LYS A 3 5.96 24.12 -1.31
C LYS A 3 5.95 22.57 -1.31
N ILE A 4 7.15 21.96 -1.30
CA ILE A 4 7.36 20.49 -1.25
C ILE A 4 7.13 19.97 0.17
N GLU A 5 7.65 20.65 1.20
CA GLU A 5 7.50 20.23 2.61
C GLU A 5 6.04 20.22 3.06
N GLN A 6 5.21 21.15 2.55
CA GLN A 6 3.78 21.20 2.88
C GLN A 6 2.97 20.02 2.34
N LYS A 7 3.41 19.38 1.24
CA LYS A 7 2.77 18.18 0.68
C LYS A 7 3.19 16.88 1.36
N LEU A 8 4.32 16.87 2.08
CA LEU A 8 4.88 15.66 2.67
C LEU A 8 4.47 15.43 4.12
N ILE A 9 3.79 16.38 4.74
CA ILE A 9 3.34 16.29 6.13
C ILE A 9 1.89 16.74 6.27
N LYS A 10 1.08 16.05 7.06
CA LYS A 10 -0.28 16.48 7.43
C LYS A 10 -0.24 17.56 8.52
N SER A 11 0.61 17.38 9.55
CA SER A 11 0.82 18.37 10.60
C SER A 11 2.18 18.20 11.30
N LYS A 12 2.68 19.26 11.93
CA LYS A 12 3.89 19.22 12.76
C LYS A 12 3.72 18.33 14.00
N ALA A 13 2.52 18.25 14.56
CA ALA A 13 2.21 17.37 15.68
C ALA A 13 2.38 15.90 15.28
N ARG A 14 1.86 15.48 14.14
CA ARG A 14 1.99 14.11 13.63
C ARG A 14 3.44 13.73 13.30
N VAL A 15 4.22 14.66 12.78
CA VAL A 15 5.67 14.46 12.60
C VAL A 15 6.36 14.20 13.93
N LYS A 16 6.00 14.96 14.98
CA LYS A 16 6.60 14.81 16.32
C LYS A 16 6.18 13.51 17.02
N GLU A 17 4.91 13.14 16.90
CA GLU A 17 4.32 11.99 17.63
C GLU A 17 4.52 10.65 16.89
N HIS A 18 4.48 10.66 15.55
CA HIS A 18 4.46 9.46 14.73
C HIS A 18 5.57 9.41 13.69
N ALA A 19 6.46 10.42 13.64
CA ALA A 19 7.48 10.59 12.60
C ALA A 19 6.88 10.55 11.17
N GLU A 20 5.61 10.98 11.02
CA GLU A 20 4.87 10.91 9.77
C GLU A 20 5.40 11.94 8.76
N VAL A 21 6.12 11.42 7.77
CA VAL A 21 6.59 12.16 6.60
C VAL A 21 6.34 11.29 5.36
N PHE A 22 5.54 11.78 4.43
CA PHE A 22 5.24 11.04 3.21
C PHE A 22 6.42 11.06 2.24
N THR A 23 6.69 9.93 1.62
CA THR A 23 7.75 9.83 0.61
C THR A 23 7.33 10.57 -0.67
N PRO A 24 8.16 11.46 -1.21
CA PRO A 24 7.89 12.15 -2.47
C PRO A 24 7.72 11.19 -3.65
N ASP A 25 6.86 11.54 -4.60
CA ASP A 25 6.54 10.67 -5.76
C ASP A 25 7.77 10.27 -6.58
N PHE A 26 8.76 11.16 -6.73
CA PHE A 26 9.98 10.84 -7.48
C PHE A 26 10.84 9.78 -6.76
N ILE A 27 10.95 9.86 -5.42
CA ILE A 27 11.64 8.84 -4.61
C ILE A 27 10.91 7.49 -4.71
N VAL A 28 9.56 7.52 -4.63
CA VAL A 28 8.74 6.29 -4.78
C VAL A 28 9.01 5.61 -6.12
N LYS A 29 9.08 6.39 -7.21
CA LYS A 29 9.39 5.89 -8.56
C LYS A 29 10.78 5.29 -8.64
N ASP A 30 11.79 6.01 -8.16
CA ASP A 30 13.18 5.56 -8.13
C ASP A 30 13.33 4.25 -7.33
N MET A 31 12.66 4.14 -6.19
CA MET A 31 12.66 2.91 -5.39
C MET A 31 11.95 1.75 -6.10
N CYS A 32 10.83 2.01 -6.78
CA CYS A 32 10.14 1.01 -7.57
C CYS A 32 10.96 0.56 -8.79
N ASP A 33 11.85 1.41 -9.33
CA ASP A 33 12.75 1.06 -10.43
C ASP A 33 13.87 0.09 -10.03
N LEU A 34 14.12 -0.05 -8.71
CA LEU A 34 15.07 -1.04 -8.19
C LEU A 34 14.49 -2.46 -8.13
N ILE A 35 13.18 -2.60 -8.29
CA ILE A 35 12.51 -3.91 -8.25
C ILE A 35 12.75 -4.63 -9.59
N PRO A 36 13.21 -5.89 -9.56
CA PRO A 36 13.51 -6.66 -10.78
C PRO A 36 12.30 -6.79 -11.72
N ASP A 37 12.55 -6.79 -13.02
CA ASP A 37 11.52 -6.81 -14.07
C ASP A 37 10.62 -8.04 -14.00
N ASP A 38 11.17 -9.22 -13.64
CA ASP A 38 10.44 -10.47 -13.50
C ASP A 38 9.34 -10.41 -12.42
N VAL A 39 9.49 -9.55 -11.42
CA VAL A 39 8.46 -9.27 -10.40
C VAL A 39 7.28 -8.54 -11.03
N TRP A 40 7.56 -7.59 -11.95
CA TRP A 40 6.53 -6.82 -12.64
C TRP A 40 5.80 -7.61 -13.74
N GLU A 41 6.41 -8.65 -14.30
CA GLU A 41 5.77 -9.50 -15.31
C GLU A 41 4.54 -10.22 -14.77
N LYS A 42 4.50 -10.50 -13.47
CA LYS A 42 3.39 -11.18 -12.81
C LYS A 42 2.47 -10.15 -12.13
N ILE A 43 1.28 -9.97 -12.69
CA ILE A 43 0.28 -9.03 -12.10
C ILE A 43 -0.16 -9.39 -10.69
N ASP A 44 0.05 -10.62 -10.25
CA ASP A 44 -0.27 -11.14 -8.91
C ASP A 44 0.94 -11.24 -7.98
N SER A 45 2.12 -10.76 -8.36
CA SER A 45 3.25 -10.60 -7.43
C SER A 45 2.81 -9.77 -6.23
N THR A 46 3.01 -10.28 -5.02
CA THR A 46 2.51 -9.66 -3.80
C THR A 46 3.46 -8.59 -3.29
N PHE A 47 2.91 -7.43 -2.91
CA PHE A 47 3.63 -6.34 -2.28
C PHE A 47 3.02 -6.03 -0.92
N LEU A 48 3.86 -5.88 0.09
CA LEU A 48 3.48 -5.40 1.42
C LEU A 48 4.18 -4.07 1.71
N GLU A 49 3.39 -3.04 2.01
CA GLU A 49 3.86 -1.76 2.54
C GLU A 49 3.47 -1.64 4.01
N PRO A 50 4.42 -1.83 4.94
CA PRO A 50 4.13 -1.92 6.36
C PRO A 50 3.89 -0.57 7.05
N ALA A 51 4.07 0.54 6.35
CA ALA A 51 3.82 1.90 6.80
C ALA A 51 3.31 2.73 5.62
N CYS A 52 2.14 2.33 5.09
CA CYS A 52 1.70 2.78 3.77
C CYS A 52 1.32 4.26 3.68
N GLY A 53 1.10 4.92 4.82
CA GLY A 53 0.60 6.29 4.83
C GLY A 53 -0.65 6.43 3.98
N THR A 54 -0.72 7.45 3.16
CA THR A 54 -1.79 7.66 2.19
C THR A 54 -1.64 6.84 0.89
N GLY A 55 -0.70 5.88 0.85
CA GLY A 55 -0.57 4.89 -0.22
C GLY A 55 0.32 5.28 -1.41
N ASN A 56 1.30 6.18 -1.27
CA ASN A 56 2.15 6.62 -2.39
C ASN A 56 2.83 5.45 -3.11
N PHE A 57 3.42 4.50 -2.37
CA PHE A 57 4.02 3.29 -2.96
C PHE A 57 2.97 2.39 -3.61
N LEU A 58 1.84 2.16 -2.95
CA LEU A 58 0.80 1.27 -3.47
C LEU A 58 0.18 1.82 -4.77
N VAL A 59 0.00 3.14 -4.87
CA VAL A 59 -0.46 3.81 -6.10
C VAL A 59 0.54 3.61 -7.24
N GLU A 60 1.84 3.79 -7.01
CA GLU A 60 2.87 3.57 -8.04
C GLU A 60 2.95 2.09 -8.45
N ILE A 61 2.93 1.18 -7.49
CA ILE A 61 2.93 -0.27 -7.76
C ILE A 61 1.74 -0.66 -8.63
N LEU A 62 0.54 -0.21 -8.28
CA LEU A 62 -0.66 -0.50 -9.06
C LEU A 62 -0.64 0.17 -10.43
N ALA A 63 -0.10 1.39 -10.56
CA ALA A 63 0.07 2.04 -11.87
C ALA A 63 0.92 1.18 -12.83
N ARG A 64 2.01 0.58 -12.32
CA ARG A 64 2.87 -0.33 -13.11
C ARG A 64 2.15 -1.63 -13.48
N LYS A 65 1.42 -2.22 -12.54
CA LYS A 65 0.67 -3.46 -12.76
C LYS A 65 -0.49 -3.27 -13.73
N TYR A 66 -1.25 -2.19 -13.61
CA TYR A 66 -2.41 -1.91 -14.48
C TYR A 66 -2.02 -1.75 -15.96
N LYS A 67 -0.81 -1.28 -16.27
CA LYS A 67 -0.29 -1.24 -17.65
C LYS A 67 -0.19 -2.64 -18.29
N ARG A 68 -0.14 -3.70 -17.50
CA ARG A 68 -0.03 -5.09 -17.95
C ARG A 68 -1.38 -5.83 -17.91
N CYS A 69 -2.41 -5.23 -17.33
CA CYS A 69 -3.73 -5.83 -17.23
C CYS A 69 -4.49 -5.73 -18.55
N LYS A 70 -5.16 -6.81 -18.93
CA LYS A 70 -5.99 -6.88 -20.15
C LYS A 70 -7.43 -6.46 -19.93
N GLY A 71 -7.84 -6.26 -18.69
CA GLY A 71 -9.20 -5.86 -18.34
C GLY A 71 -9.47 -5.91 -16.83
N VAL A 72 -10.73 -5.68 -16.47
CA VAL A 72 -11.18 -5.55 -15.08
C VAL A 72 -10.78 -6.74 -14.20
N LYS A 73 -10.87 -7.97 -14.72
CA LYS A 73 -10.50 -9.18 -13.95
C LYS A 73 -9.02 -9.17 -13.54
N ASP A 74 -8.14 -8.79 -14.46
CA ASP A 74 -6.71 -8.64 -14.17
C ASP A 74 -6.47 -7.48 -13.22
N GLY A 75 -7.23 -6.38 -13.37
CA GLY A 75 -7.20 -5.24 -12.46
C GLY A 75 -7.56 -5.61 -11.02
N LEU A 76 -8.61 -6.40 -10.81
CA LEU A 76 -8.97 -6.93 -9.49
C LEU A 76 -7.87 -7.85 -8.93
N LYS A 77 -7.26 -8.68 -9.79
CA LYS A 77 -6.15 -9.55 -9.39
C LYS A 77 -4.92 -8.73 -8.96
N ALA A 78 -4.57 -7.68 -9.71
CA ALA A 78 -3.51 -6.76 -9.34
C ALA A 78 -3.82 -6.03 -8.03
N LEU A 79 -5.06 -5.52 -7.87
CA LEU A 79 -5.51 -4.86 -6.66
C LEU A 79 -5.42 -5.78 -5.42
N SER A 80 -5.78 -7.07 -5.57
CA SER A 80 -5.70 -8.04 -4.48
C SER A 80 -4.27 -8.44 -4.08
N SER A 81 -3.28 -8.11 -4.91
CA SER A 81 -1.87 -8.45 -4.67
C SER A 81 -1.10 -7.39 -3.89
N VAL A 82 -1.71 -6.27 -3.51
CA VAL A 82 -1.09 -5.25 -2.68
C VAL A 82 -1.70 -5.24 -1.29
N VAL A 83 -0.86 -5.06 -0.29
CA VAL A 83 -1.25 -4.97 1.12
C VAL A 83 -0.59 -3.74 1.73
N GLY A 84 -1.37 -2.93 2.41
CA GLY A 84 -0.89 -1.73 3.12
C GLY A 84 -1.31 -1.74 4.58
N VAL A 85 -0.42 -1.31 5.44
CA VAL A 85 -0.70 -1.15 6.87
C VAL A 85 -0.27 0.25 7.29
N ASP A 86 -1.10 0.93 8.04
CA ASP A 86 -0.74 2.18 8.70
C ASP A 86 -1.40 2.26 10.07
N ILE A 87 -0.73 2.95 11.00
CA ILE A 87 -1.26 3.11 12.37
C ILE A 87 -2.36 4.18 12.47
N GLN A 88 -2.48 5.04 11.45
CA GLN A 88 -3.43 6.13 11.40
C GLN A 88 -4.63 5.79 10.52
N GLN A 89 -5.83 5.77 11.10
CA GLN A 89 -7.05 5.41 10.37
C GLN A 89 -7.33 6.35 9.19
N ASP A 90 -7.10 7.65 9.34
CA ASP A 90 -7.31 8.64 8.28
C ASP A 90 -6.36 8.45 7.08
N ASN A 91 -5.15 7.92 7.30
CA ASN A 91 -4.24 7.53 6.24
C ASN A 91 -4.77 6.30 5.49
N VAL A 92 -5.25 5.31 6.24
CA VAL A 92 -5.85 4.09 5.67
C VAL A 92 -7.06 4.44 4.81
N ASP A 93 -7.95 5.31 5.30
CA ASP A 93 -9.14 5.73 4.57
C ASP A 93 -8.78 6.49 3.28
N GLU A 94 -7.82 7.41 3.36
CA GLU A 94 -7.30 8.14 2.21
C GLU A 94 -6.62 7.20 1.21
N CYS A 95 -5.82 6.25 1.68
CA CYS A 95 -5.19 5.23 0.86
C CYS A 95 -6.24 4.42 0.08
N LYS A 96 -7.25 3.89 0.75
CA LYS A 96 -8.35 3.15 0.11
C LYS A 96 -9.05 3.97 -0.96
N ALA A 97 -9.38 5.23 -0.65
CA ALA A 97 -10.03 6.13 -1.60
C ALA A 97 -9.18 6.37 -2.85
N ARG A 98 -7.87 6.60 -2.69
CA ARG A 98 -6.92 6.79 -3.79
C ARG A 98 -6.79 5.54 -4.67
N LEU A 99 -6.65 4.36 -4.06
CA LEU A 99 -6.52 3.10 -4.79
C LEU A 99 -7.81 2.76 -5.54
N MET A 100 -8.99 3.02 -4.96
CA MET A 100 -10.28 2.87 -5.64
C MET A 100 -10.39 3.82 -6.82
N ALA A 101 -10.07 5.11 -6.64
CA ALA A 101 -10.11 6.09 -7.73
C ALA A 101 -9.20 5.68 -8.89
N GLN A 102 -7.98 5.25 -8.60
CA GLN A 102 -7.01 4.77 -9.58
C GLN A 102 -7.51 3.50 -10.31
N PHE A 103 -8.14 2.56 -9.60
CA PHE A 103 -8.73 1.38 -10.21
C PHE A 103 -9.83 1.74 -11.20
N LEU A 104 -10.73 2.66 -10.83
CA LEU A 104 -11.82 3.11 -11.69
C LEU A 104 -11.32 3.93 -12.88
N GLU A 105 -10.26 4.70 -12.72
CA GLU A 105 -9.60 5.41 -13.82
C GLU A 105 -8.96 4.43 -14.82
N ALA A 106 -8.26 3.41 -14.33
CA ALA A 106 -7.63 2.39 -15.16
C ALA A 106 -8.65 1.48 -15.87
N PHE A 107 -9.81 1.26 -15.25
CA PHE A 107 -10.87 0.38 -15.75
C PHE A 107 -12.25 1.06 -15.75
N PRO A 108 -12.50 2.04 -16.65
CA PRO A 108 -13.74 2.84 -16.61
C PRO A 108 -15.03 2.01 -16.67
N LYS A 109 -15.03 0.87 -17.37
CA LYS A 109 -16.17 -0.06 -17.43
C LYS A 109 -16.53 -0.68 -16.07
N ALA A 110 -15.64 -0.59 -15.08
CA ALA A 110 -15.91 -1.08 -13.73
C ALA A 110 -16.93 -0.17 -13.00
N GLN A 111 -17.00 1.13 -13.35
CA GLN A 111 -17.88 2.09 -12.71
C GLN A 111 -19.37 1.73 -12.84
N ASP A 112 -19.75 1.12 -13.97
CA ASP A 112 -21.12 0.73 -14.26
C ASP A 112 -21.47 -0.70 -13.77
N ASN A 113 -20.55 -1.35 -13.05
CA ASN A 113 -20.74 -2.71 -12.58
C ASN A 113 -20.70 -2.81 -11.04
N PRO A 114 -21.88 -2.82 -10.36
CA PRO A 114 -21.95 -2.87 -8.90
C PRO A 114 -21.21 -4.06 -8.28
N THR A 115 -21.17 -5.19 -8.94
CA THR A 115 -20.46 -6.38 -8.45
C THR A 115 -18.95 -6.14 -8.44
N VAL A 116 -18.41 -5.50 -9.48
CA VAL A 116 -16.98 -5.15 -9.54
C VAL A 116 -16.62 -4.13 -8.46
N ILE A 117 -17.47 -3.12 -8.24
CA ILE A 117 -17.29 -2.13 -7.17
C ILE A 117 -17.27 -2.83 -5.81
N LEU A 118 -18.23 -3.72 -5.55
CA LEU A 118 -18.30 -4.47 -4.29
C LEU A 118 -17.05 -5.33 -4.07
N LEU A 119 -16.57 -6.02 -5.10
CA LEU A 119 -15.36 -6.83 -5.03
C LEU A 119 -14.12 -5.97 -4.76
N ALA A 120 -13.95 -4.85 -5.49
CA ALA A 120 -12.83 -3.94 -5.28
C ALA A 120 -12.84 -3.34 -3.87
N THR A 121 -14.01 -2.92 -3.37
CA THR A 121 -14.18 -2.43 -2.00
C THR A 121 -13.79 -3.51 -0.99
N GLY A 122 -14.29 -4.73 -1.14
CA GLY A 122 -13.96 -5.85 -0.25
C GLY A 122 -12.46 -6.18 -0.23
N ILE A 123 -11.80 -6.12 -1.39
CA ILE A 123 -10.33 -6.29 -1.49
C ILE A 123 -9.63 -5.18 -0.69
N LEU A 124 -9.99 -3.92 -0.90
CA LEU A 124 -9.37 -2.80 -0.20
C LEU A 124 -9.60 -2.87 1.31
N ASP A 125 -10.81 -3.22 1.75
CA ASP A 125 -11.12 -3.35 3.18
C ASP A 125 -10.35 -4.48 3.86
N ASN A 126 -10.04 -5.52 3.11
CA ASN A 126 -9.26 -6.64 3.62
C ASN A 126 -7.75 -6.36 3.62
N ASN A 127 -7.25 -5.65 2.61
CA ASN A 127 -5.82 -5.53 2.33
C ASN A 127 -5.20 -4.21 2.84
N ILE A 128 -5.99 -3.13 3.00
CA ILE A 128 -5.51 -1.85 3.52
C ILE A 128 -6.07 -1.69 4.92
N ILE A 129 -5.22 -1.87 5.92
CA ILE A 129 -5.65 -2.05 7.31
C ILE A 129 -5.00 -1.04 8.25
N CYS A 130 -5.80 -0.57 9.24
CA CYS A 130 -5.28 0.22 10.34
C CYS A 130 -4.77 -0.72 11.42
N ASP A 131 -3.45 -0.79 11.59
CA ASP A 131 -2.82 -1.67 12.55
C ASP A 131 -1.36 -1.24 12.83
N ASN A 132 -0.76 -1.80 13.87
CA ASN A 132 0.63 -1.60 14.21
C ASN A 132 1.49 -2.77 13.72
N THR A 133 2.23 -2.57 12.62
CA THR A 133 3.12 -3.59 12.06
C THR A 133 4.25 -4.03 12.98
N LEU A 134 4.60 -3.21 13.97
CA LEU A 134 5.64 -3.51 14.96
C LEU A 134 5.09 -4.33 16.13
N ASP A 135 3.78 -4.46 16.26
CA ASP A 135 3.16 -5.31 17.28
C ASP A 135 3.20 -6.78 16.84
N PRO A 136 3.95 -7.66 17.55
CA PRO A 136 4.04 -9.07 17.22
C PRO A 136 2.71 -9.82 17.39
N GLN A 137 1.73 -9.20 18.02
CA GLN A 137 0.40 -9.78 18.26
C GLN A 137 -0.63 -9.42 17.18
N THR A 138 -0.27 -8.62 16.17
CA THR A 138 -1.19 -8.24 15.09
C THR A 138 -1.73 -9.48 14.37
N PRO A 139 -2.98 -9.93 14.67
CA PRO A 139 -3.47 -11.23 14.19
C PRO A 139 -3.72 -11.23 12.69
N ARG A 140 -4.03 -10.06 12.13
CA ARG A 140 -4.45 -9.89 10.75
C ARG A 140 -3.31 -10.11 9.76
N LEU A 141 -2.12 -9.60 10.05
CA LEU A 141 -0.92 -9.83 9.24
C LEU A 141 -0.49 -11.31 9.25
N LYS A 142 -0.62 -11.98 10.41
CA LYS A 142 -0.33 -13.41 10.51
C LYS A 142 -1.28 -14.25 9.66
N SER A 143 -2.58 -13.93 9.65
CA SER A 143 -3.59 -14.64 8.86
C SER A 143 -3.39 -14.48 7.36
N MET A 144 -2.75 -13.38 6.92
CA MET A 144 -2.41 -13.10 5.52
C MET A 144 -1.09 -13.78 5.08
N GLY A 145 -0.45 -14.59 5.94
CA GLY A 145 0.79 -15.31 5.64
C GLY A 145 2.07 -14.45 5.74
N PHE A 146 1.98 -13.20 6.19
CA PHE A 146 3.14 -12.34 6.43
C PHE A 146 3.79 -12.66 7.77
N THR A 147 4.53 -13.77 7.83
CA THR A 147 5.32 -14.16 9.01
C THR A 147 6.64 -13.39 9.13
N ALA A 148 7.04 -12.65 8.10
CA ALA A 148 8.34 -11.99 8.02
C ALA A 148 8.51 -10.87 9.06
N ILE A 149 7.43 -10.22 9.51
CA ILE A 149 7.50 -9.13 10.49
C ILE A 149 7.81 -9.65 11.90
N ALA A 150 7.41 -10.86 12.23
CA ALA A 150 7.76 -11.52 13.49
C ALA A 150 9.28 -11.76 13.69
N ASN A 151 10.09 -11.60 12.64
CA ASN A 151 11.54 -11.71 12.72
C ASN A 151 12.26 -10.40 13.02
N VAL A 152 11.58 -9.25 13.09
CA VAL A 152 12.19 -7.95 13.45
C VAL A 152 12.78 -8.00 14.87
N GLU A 153 12.15 -8.70 15.81
CA GLU A 153 12.71 -8.94 17.15
C GLU A 153 13.99 -9.78 17.12
N LYS A 154 14.09 -10.77 16.23
CA LYS A 154 15.31 -11.57 16.08
C LYS A 154 16.45 -10.73 15.50
N ILE A 155 16.17 -9.81 14.61
CA ILE A 155 17.16 -8.89 14.04
C ILE A 155 17.61 -7.88 15.10
N ARG A 156 16.67 -7.30 15.86
CA ARG A 156 16.99 -6.38 16.97
C ARG A 156 17.87 -7.02 18.04
N LYS A 157 17.56 -8.26 18.45
CA LYS A 157 18.38 -9.02 19.44
C LYS A 157 19.76 -9.41 18.93
N ARG A 158 20.02 -9.39 17.62
CA ARG A 158 21.35 -9.65 17.03
C ARG A 158 22.22 -8.40 16.95
N GLN A 159 21.61 -7.20 16.95
CA GLN A 159 22.35 -5.93 16.92
C GLN A 159 22.73 -5.40 18.32
N THR A 160 22.18 -6.00 19.39
CA THR A 160 22.46 -5.65 20.79
C THR A 160 23.41 -6.64 21.48
N LYS A 161 24.04 -7.54 20.74
CA LYS A 161 25.18 -8.40 21.17
C LYS A 161 26.44 -8.01 20.42
#